data_cb6c127661ac11a23be7904ace44021b
#
_entry.id   cb6c127661ac11a23be7904ace44021b
#
_cell.length_a   1.000
_cell.length_b   1.000
_cell.length_c   1.000
_cell.angle_alpha   90.00
_cell.angle_beta   90.00
_cell.angle_gamma   90.00
#
_symmetry.space_group_name_H-M   'P 1'
#
loop_
_entity.id
_entity.type
_entity.pdbx_description
1 polymer ?
#
loop_
_entity_poly.entity_id
_entity_poly.type
_entity_poly.pdbx_seq_one_letter_code
_entity_poly.pdbx_strand_id
1 'polypeptide(L)'
;MSFDIQIATSYSQVKAQDWDALVTDSPLLCHAFLSALEETKCVGEGTGWQPYPILVYELGKLVGAAPLYLKVHSYGEYVFDWSWAEAYERSGLNYYPKLLVAIPFTPITGARLISNKPDVQAMIIRTMELQMQQYDLSSAHVLFTDESSSEALKVSNWLRRDGVQFRWHNDHFSDFDDFLSHLSHDKRKKIKQERKKVTNAGVICKRIKGADIRPQDWDFFYECYTNTYLEHRSTPYLTRSFFDEIGTSMPKNILLIIAELDGRSIAASLNIYGQQSLYGRYWGALEYVPNLHFELCYYQAQEFCIAENIKYFEGGAQGEHKLARGFLPRPTFSYHKIANPDFDKAINEFAHREASGMVAYYNELEERAPFKIN
;
A
#
# COMPACT_ATOMS: atom_id res chain seq x y z
N MET A 1 -5.28 19.71 -29.34
CA MET A 1 -5.63 20.05 -27.94
C MET A 1 -4.36 20.46 -27.26
N SER A 2 -4.35 21.54 -26.48
CA SER A 2 -3.16 21.99 -25.77
C SER A 2 -3.30 21.56 -24.31
N PHE A 3 -2.34 20.80 -23.83
CA PHE A 3 -2.23 20.43 -22.42
C PHE A 3 -1.17 21.33 -21.76
N ASP A 4 -1.43 21.73 -20.53
CA ASP A 4 -0.48 22.40 -19.66
C ASP A 4 -0.01 21.40 -18.59
N ILE A 5 1.30 21.23 -18.47
CA ILE A 5 1.90 20.27 -17.53
C ILE A 5 2.62 21.07 -16.44
N GLN A 6 2.26 20.81 -15.21
CA GLN A 6 2.85 21.42 -14.03
C GLN A 6 3.43 20.35 -13.12
N ILE A 7 4.56 20.67 -12.51
CA ILE A 7 5.15 19.87 -11.44
C ILE A 7 5.08 20.72 -10.18
N ALA A 8 4.27 20.26 -9.22
CA ALA A 8 4.18 20.92 -7.93
C ALA A 8 5.27 20.39 -6.98
N THR A 9 5.59 21.15 -5.96
CA THR A 9 6.56 20.77 -4.92
C THR A 9 5.90 20.46 -3.56
N SER A 10 4.57 20.57 -3.51
CA SER A 10 3.73 20.33 -2.34
C SER A 10 2.31 20.03 -2.78
N TYR A 11 1.60 19.16 -2.04
CA TYR A 11 0.18 18.92 -2.23
C TYR A 11 -0.67 20.14 -1.88
N SER A 12 -0.19 21.08 -1.05
CA SER A 12 -0.88 22.35 -0.77
C SER A 12 -1.07 23.25 -2.01
N GLN A 13 -0.32 23.01 -3.09
CA GLN A 13 -0.45 23.70 -4.37
C GLN A 13 -1.55 23.11 -5.27
N VAL A 14 -2.15 21.99 -4.86
CA VAL A 14 -3.17 21.28 -5.62
C VAL A 14 -4.51 21.39 -4.90
N LYS A 15 -5.57 21.76 -5.63
CA LYS A 15 -6.92 21.78 -5.03
C LYS A 15 -7.39 20.35 -4.78
N ALA A 16 -7.75 20.06 -3.53
CA ALA A 16 -8.22 18.74 -3.12
C ALA A 16 -9.38 18.24 -4.00
N GLN A 17 -10.37 19.11 -4.28
CA GLN A 17 -11.51 18.76 -5.12
C GLN A 17 -11.12 18.34 -6.54
N ASP A 18 -10.11 19.02 -7.14
CA ASP A 18 -9.66 18.71 -8.51
C ASP A 18 -8.91 17.39 -8.55
N TRP A 19 -8.05 17.14 -7.55
CA TRP A 19 -7.33 15.87 -7.39
C TRP A 19 -8.29 14.70 -7.14
N ASP A 20 -9.17 14.83 -6.15
CA ASP A 20 -10.10 13.77 -5.75
C ASP A 20 -11.13 13.45 -6.83
N ALA A 21 -11.44 14.39 -7.73
CA ALA A 21 -12.27 14.13 -8.91
C ALA A 21 -11.65 13.14 -9.92
N LEU A 22 -10.32 12.95 -9.88
CA LEU A 22 -9.62 11.96 -10.69
C LEU A 22 -9.49 10.61 -9.98
N VAL A 23 -9.61 10.58 -8.65
CA VAL A 23 -9.39 9.38 -7.83
C VAL A 23 -10.71 8.65 -7.61
N THR A 24 -10.75 7.37 -8.00
CA THR A 24 -11.93 6.53 -7.81
C THR A 24 -11.68 5.51 -6.70
N ASP A 25 -12.48 5.54 -5.63
CA ASP A 25 -12.50 4.59 -4.51
C ASP A 25 -11.11 4.15 -3.98
N SER A 26 -10.19 5.11 -3.87
CA SER A 26 -8.85 4.86 -3.34
C SER A 26 -8.51 5.85 -2.22
N PRO A 27 -8.96 5.60 -0.97
CA PRO A 27 -8.77 6.53 0.13
C PRO A 27 -7.29 6.83 0.43
N LEU A 28 -6.39 5.89 0.13
CA LEU A 28 -4.94 6.06 0.30
C LEU A 28 -4.29 6.91 -0.80
N LEU A 29 -5.03 7.22 -1.87
CA LEU A 29 -4.60 8.07 -2.97
C LEU A 29 -5.32 9.44 -2.97
N CYS A 30 -6.32 9.64 -2.10
CA CYS A 30 -7.02 10.90 -2.00
C CYS A 30 -6.09 12.03 -1.52
N HIS A 31 -6.44 13.26 -1.85
CA HIS A 31 -5.65 14.44 -1.48
C HIS A 31 -5.44 14.53 0.03
N ALA A 32 -6.47 14.27 0.82
CA ALA A 32 -6.40 14.32 2.28
C ALA A 32 -5.31 13.40 2.85
N PHE A 33 -5.17 12.16 2.33
CA PHE A 33 -4.14 11.23 2.79
C PHE A 33 -2.73 11.71 2.42
N LEU A 34 -2.54 12.16 1.16
CA LEU A 34 -1.24 12.60 0.66
C LEU A 34 -0.79 13.92 1.30
N SER A 35 -1.72 14.88 1.51
CA SER A 35 -1.46 16.11 2.25
C SER A 35 -1.11 15.85 3.71
N ALA A 36 -1.86 14.95 4.38
CA ALA A 36 -1.58 14.59 5.77
C ALA A 36 -0.14 14.07 5.95
N LEU A 37 0.38 13.27 5.02
CA LEU A 37 1.78 12.81 5.05
C LEU A 37 2.77 13.97 5.01
N GLU A 38 2.49 14.99 4.20
CA GLU A 38 3.36 16.17 4.04
C GLU A 38 3.22 17.12 5.24
N GLU A 39 2.01 17.50 5.62
CA GLU A 39 1.72 18.44 6.71
C GLU A 39 2.25 17.95 8.06
N THR A 40 2.24 16.64 8.27
CA THR A 40 2.76 16.02 9.50
C THR A 40 4.23 15.60 9.39
N LYS A 41 4.92 16.02 8.31
CA LYS A 41 6.35 15.77 8.07
C LYS A 41 6.73 14.28 8.02
N CYS A 42 5.81 13.42 7.62
CA CYS A 42 6.14 12.04 7.27
C CYS A 42 6.85 11.96 5.92
N VAL A 43 6.55 12.91 5.01
CA VAL A 43 7.26 13.17 3.76
C VAL A 43 7.64 14.65 3.69
N GLY A 44 8.56 15.03 2.80
CA GLY A 44 9.06 16.39 2.64
C GLY A 44 10.53 16.51 3.01
N GLU A 45 10.96 17.72 3.34
CA GLU A 45 12.35 18.05 3.63
C GLU A 45 12.97 17.15 4.72
N GLY A 46 14.13 16.59 4.46
CA GLY A 46 14.89 15.75 5.40
C GLY A 46 14.39 14.29 5.51
N THR A 47 13.24 13.92 4.93
CA THR A 47 12.69 12.57 5.03
C THR A 47 13.16 11.63 3.92
N GLY A 48 13.75 12.19 2.86
CA GLY A 48 14.12 11.46 1.65
C GLY A 48 12.94 11.13 0.72
N TRP A 49 11.75 11.64 1.00
CA TRP A 49 10.55 11.58 0.18
C TRP A 49 10.08 13.01 -0.14
N GLN A 50 10.69 13.67 -1.13
CA GLN A 50 10.29 15.03 -1.51
C GLN A 50 9.09 14.97 -2.46
N PRO A 51 7.91 15.53 -2.12
CA PRO A 51 6.77 15.62 -3.03
C PRO A 51 7.15 16.34 -4.32
N TYR A 52 6.71 15.77 -5.44
CA TYR A 52 7.00 16.27 -6.78
C TYR A 52 5.86 15.94 -7.75
N PRO A 53 4.56 16.04 -7.34
CA PRO A 53 3.44 15.54 -8.13
C PRO A 53 3.36 16.21 -9.50
N ILE A 54 3.11 15.38 -10.53
CA ILE A 54 2.84 15.83 -11.90
C ILE A 54 1.34 16.09 -12.02
N LEU A 55 1.00 17.23 -12.61
CA LEU A 55 -0.38 17.70 -12.85
C LEU A 55 -0.52 18.03 -14.34
N VAL A 56 -1.56 17.48 -14.97
CA VAL A 56 -1.88 17.73 -16.39
C VAL A 56 -3.23 18.42 -16.49
N TYR A 57 -3.21 19.62 -17.05
CA TYR A 57 -4.41 20.44 -17.24
C TYR A 57 -4.80 20.50 -18.72
N GLU A 58 -6.09 20.44 -18.98
CA GLU A 58 -6.70 20.71 -20.29
C GLU A 58 -7.72 21.84 -20.13
N LEU A 59 -7.52 22.95 -20.82
CA LEU A 59 -8.37 24.15 -20.71
C LEU A 59 -8.59 24.60 -19.26
N GLY A 60 -7.53 24.50 -18.43
CA GLY A 60 -7.56 24.91 -17.02
C GLY A 60 -8.21 23.91 -16.06
N LYS A 61 -8.66 22.74 -16.54
CA LYS A 61 -9.20 21.66 -15.73
C LYS A 61 -8.14 20.58 -15.54
N LEU A 62 -7.94 20.11 -14.32
CA LEU A 62 -7.07 18.96 -14.04
C LEU A 62 -7.66 17.70 -14.67
N VAL A 63 -6.94 17.03 -15.57
CA VAL A 63 -7.37 15.83 -16.32
C VAL A 63 -6.44 14.64 -16.10
N GLY A 64 -5.31 14.83 -15.43
CA GLY A 64 -4.40 13.77 -15.04
C GLY A 64 -3.43 14.21 -13.98
N ALA A 65 -2.96 13.25 -13.19
CA ALA A 65 -1.98 13.47 -12.13
C ALA A 65 -1.14 12.21 -11.87
N ALA A 66 0.02 12.38 -11.23
CA ALA A 66 0.80 11.29 -10.67
C ALA A 66 1.38 11.70 -9.31
N PRO A 67 1.29 10.85 -8.27
CA PRO A 67 1.91 11.09 -6.96
C PRO A 67 3.40 10.80 -7.04
N LEU A 68 4.14 11.67 -7.71
CA LEU A 68 5.58 11.55 -7.91
C LEU A 68 6.33 12.13 -6.71
N TYR A 69 7.45 11.51 -6.40
CA TYR A 69 8.41 11.95 -5.38
C TYR A 69 9.83 11.92 -5.94
N LEU A 70 10.67 12.86 -5.51
CA LEU A 70 12.11 12.78 -5.65
C LEU A 70 12.66 12.06 -4.41
N LYS A 71 13.39 10.96 -4.63
CA LYS A 71 13.86 10.05 -3.59
C LYS A 71 15.37 10.07 -3.45
N VAL A 72 15.86 10.15 -2.21
CA VAL A 72 17.30 10.09 -1.90
C VAL A 72 17.70 8.80 -1.19
N HIS A 73 16.78 7.84 -1.04
CA HIS A 73 17.00 6.48 -0.55
C HIS A 73 15.79 5.60 -0.89
N SER A 74 15.87 4.27 -0.73
CA SER A 74 14.77 3.33 -1.07
C SER A 74 13.93 2.86 0.13
N TYR A 75 14.06 3.51 1.30
CA TYR A 75 13.21 3.16 2.46
C TYR A 75 11.75 3.51 2.22
N GLY A 76 10.84 2.62 2.65
CA GLY A 76 9.40 2.82 2.61
C GLY A 76 8.73 2.55 1.26
N GLU A 77 9.45 2.00 0.27
CA GLU A 77 8.97 1.72 -1.08
C GLU A 77 8.34 0.33 -1.22
N TYR A 78 8.85 -0.67 -0.49
CA TYR A 78 8.41 -2.07 -0.51
C TYR A 78 8.63 -2.82 -1.85
N VAL A 79 9.30 -2.19 -2.82
CA VAL A 79 9.90 -2.84 -4.00
C VAL A 79 11.39 -2.61 -3.87
N PHE A 80 12.13 -3.66 -3.52
CA PHE A 80 13.53 -3.53 -3.10
C PHE A 80 14.45 -3.45 -4.31
N ASP A 81 15.17 -2.34 -4.43
CA ASP A 81 16.18 -2.06 -5.45
C ASP A 81 17.58 -1.80 -4.86
N TRP A 82 17.82 -2.26 -3.62
CA TRP A 82 19.09 -2.09 -2.92
C TRP A 82 20.29 -2.62 -3.72
N SER A 83 20.12 -3.77 -4.40
CA SER A 83 21.17 -4.36 -5.23
C SER A 83 21.50 -3.48 -6.45
N TRP A 84 20.54 -2.71 -6.96
CA TRP A 84 20.78 -1.77 -8.05
C TRP A 84 21.57 -0.56 -7.53
N ALA A 85 21.17 0.01 -6.41
CA ALA A 85 21.88 1.12 -5.77
C ALA A 85 23.33 0.73 -5.44
N GLU A 86 23.54 -0.46 -4.87
CA GLU A 86 24.88 -0.98 -4.57
C GLU A 86 25.72 -1.20 -5.84
N ALA A 87 25.12 -1.65 -6.94
CA ALA A 87 25.82 -1.83 -8.21
C ALA A 87 26.27 -0.49 -8.80
N TYR A 88 25.44 0.56 -8.71
CA TYR A 88 25.82 1.92 -9.10
C TYR A 88 26.98 2.44 -8.26
N GLU A 89 26.91 2.31 -6.94
CA GLU A 89 27.97 2.75 -6.02
C GLU A 89 29.30 2.04 -6.30
N ARG A 90 29.28 0.71 -6.50
CA ARG A 90 30.48 -0.05 -6.89
C ARG A 90 31.10 0.37 -8.21
N SER A 91 30.29 0.96 -9.10
CA SER A 91 30.74 1.49 -10.39
C SER A 91 31.13 2.98 -10.33
N GLY A 92 31.13 3.58 -9.15
CA GLY A 92 31.45 4.99 -8.95
C GLY A 92 30.37 5.96 -9.45
N LEU A 93 29.12 5.48 -9.59
CA LEU A 93 27.98 6.25 -10.07
C LEU A 93 26.97 6.50 -8.94
N ASN A 94 26.23 7.60 -9.03
CA ASN A 94 25.17 7.91 -8.09
C ASN A 94 23.85 7.27 -8.52
N TYR A 95 23.23 6.48 -7.64
CA TYR A 95 21.88 5.96 -7.84
C TYR A 95 20.81 6.96 -7.40
N TYR A 96 21.07 7.71 -6.37
CA TYR A 96 20.19 8.76 -5.86
C TYR A 96 20.67 10.15 -6.26
N PRO A 97 19.75 11.12 -6.47
CA PRO A 97 18.30 10.99 -6.38
C PRO A 97 17.67 10.23 -7.57
N LYS A 98 16.47 9.67 -7.34
CA LYS A 98 15.66 8.99 -8.35
C LYS A 98 14.21 9.48 -8.29
N LEU A 99 13.44 9.27 -9.36
CA LEU A 99 12.00 9.55 -9.40
C LEU A 99 11.19 8.33 -8.96
N LEU A 100 10.13 8.57 -8.20
CA LEU A 100 9.26 7.49 -7.71
C LEU A 100 7.79 7.90 -7.71
N VAL A 101 6.95 7.19 -8.47
CA VAL A 101 5.49 7.26 -8.37
C VAL A 101 5.02 6.13 -7.47
N ALA A 102 4.58 6.47 -6.27
CA ALA A 102 4.07 5.54 -5.26
C ALA A 102 3.21 6.27 -4.23
N ILE A 103 2.44 5.53 -3.44
CA ILE A 103 1.87 6.06 -2.21
C ILE A 103 2.89 5.78 -1.09
N PRO A 104 3.41 6.80 -0.40
CA PRO A 104 4.45 6.62 0.59
C PRO A 104 4.07 5.59 1.66
N PHE A 105 5.02 4.72 2.02
CA PHE A 105 4.90 3.69 3.06
C PHE A 105 3.73 2.71 2.85
N THR A 106 3.20 2.60 1.60
CA THR A 106 1.91 1.96 1.32
C THR A 106 2.01 1.04 0.10
N PRO A 107 2.34 -0.24 0.30
CA PRO A 107 2.50 -1.22 -0.78
C PRO A 107 1.14 -1.79 -1.22
N ILE A 108 0.33 -0.98 -1.88
CA ILE A 108 -0.97 -1.40 -2.43
C ILE A 108 -1.04 -1.14 -3.92
N THR A 109 -1.70 -2.03 -4.64
CA THR A 109 -2.00 -1.85 -6.07
C THR A 109 -3.08 -0.78 -6.27
N GLY A 110 -2.88 0.11 -7.25
CA GLY A 110 -3.85 1.15 -7.61
C GLY A 110 -3.34 2.08 -8.70
N ALA A 111 -4.15 3.06 -9.07
CA ALA A 111 -3.79 4.05 -10.07
C ALA A 111 -2.50 4.79 -9.68
N ARG A 112 -1.60 4.92 -10.64
CA ARG A 112 -0.34 5.66 -10.50
C ARG A 112 -0.21 6.75 -11.54
N LEU A 113 -0.72 6.50 -12.73
CA LEU A 113 -0.93 7.48 -13.78
C LEU A 113 -2.43 7.81 -13.77
N ILE A 114 -2.82 8.74 -12.90
CA ILE A 114 -4.21 9.02 -12.56
C ILE A 114 -4.87 9.78 -13.71
N SER A 115 -5.42 9.07 -14.67
CA SER A 115 -6.23 9.58 -15.77
C SER A 115 -6.96 8.44 -16.45
N ASN A 116 -8.14 8.72 -17.01
CA ASN A 116 -8.85 7.80 -17.91
C ASN A 116 -8.51 8.03 -19.40
N LYS A 117 -7.58 8.95 -19.70
CA LYS A 117 -7.13 9.29 -21.04
C LYS A 117 -5.74 8.73 -21.30
N PRO A 118 -5.56 7.80 -22.26
CA PRO A 118 -4.24 7.22 -22.56
C PRO A 118 -3.18 8.25 -23.00
N ASP A 119 -3.59 9.29 -23.73
CA ASP A 119 -2.70 10.39 -24.15
C ASP A 119 -2.17 11.19 -22.94
N VAL A 120 -3.00 11.41 -21.93
CA VAL A 120 -2.60 12.08 -20.68
C VAL A 120 -1.64 11.20 -19.88
N GLN A 121 -1.89 9.89 -19.80
CA GLN A 121 -0.95 8.95 -19.15
C GLN A 121 0.42 8.93 -19.88
N ALA A 122 0.41 8.92 -21.21
CA ALA A 122 1.64 9.01 -22.01
C ALA A 122 2.40 10.32 -21.76
N MET A 123 1.70 11.44 -21.56
CA MET A 123 2.31 12.72 -21.19
C MET A 123 2.97 12.67 -19.81
N ILE A 124 2.31 12.07 -18.83
CA ILE A 124 2.89 11.89 -17.48
C ILE A 124 4.20 11.07 -17.58
N ILE A 125 4.20 9.97 -18.32
CA ILE A 125 5.40 9.14 -18.56
C ILE A 125 6.50 9.97 -19.23
N ARG A 126 6.15 10.69 -20.30
CA ARG A 126 7.12 11.52 -21.02
C ARG A 126 7.69 12.63 -20.13
N THR A 127 6.88 13.21 -19.25
CA THR A 127 7.33 14.23 -18.30
C THR A 127 8.36 13.63 -17.34
N MET A 128 8.15 12.44 -16.80
CA MET A 128 9.14 11.77 -15.95
C MET A 128 10.45 11.53 -16.68
N GLU A 129 10.41 11.06 -17.94
CA GLU A 129 11.61 10.85 -18.75
C GLU A 129 12.37 12.14 -19.03
N LEU A 130 11.66 13.25 -19.29
CA LEU A 130 12.26 14.56 -19.47
C LEU A 130 12.90 15.07 -18.17
N GLN A 131 12.26 14.87 -17.01
CA GLN A 131 12.84 15.21 -15.72
C GLN A 131 14.11 14.41 -15.42
N MET A 132 14.11 13.11 -15.74
CA MET A 132 15.33 12.29 -15.62
C MET A 132 16.49 12.87 -16.44
N GLN A 133 16.23 13.24 -17.68
CA GLN A 133 17.26 13.82 -18.58
C GLN A 133 17.71 15.19 -18.10
N GLN A 134 16.78 16.07 -17.71
CA GLN A 134 17.06 17.44 -17.30
C GLN A 134 17.93 17.51 -16.04
N TYR A 135 17.70 16.63 -15.08
CA TYR A 135 18.37 16.63 -13.77
C TYR A 135 19.40 15.51 -13.60
N ASP A 136 19.74 14.81 -14.69
CA ASP A 136 20.70 13.69 -14.70
C ASP A 136 20.39 12.63 -13.61
N LEU A 137 19.10 12.25 -13.50
CA LEU A 137 18.65 11.29 -12.52
C LEU A 137 18.90 9.86 -13.01
N SER A 138 19.27 8.97 -12.09
CA SER A 138 19.62 7.57 -12.39
C SER A 138 18.46 6.77 -12.96
N SER A 139 17.24 7.01 -12.47
CA SER A 139 16.09 6.16 -12.75
C SER A 139 14.75 6.83 -12.38
N ALA A 140 13.67 6.27 -12.94
CA ALA A 140 12.29 6.52 -12.52
C ALA A 140 11.55 5.19 -12.29
N HIS A 141 10.72 5.15 -11.27
CA HIS A 141 9.99 3.96 -10.84
C HIS A 141 8.51 4.26 -10.65
N VAL A 142 7.65 3.33 -11.04
CA VAL A 142 6.19 3.39 -10.80
C VAL A 142 5.78 2.08 -10.13
N LEU A 143 5.42 2.13 -8.84
CA LEU A 143 5.25 0.94 -8.02
C LEU A 143 3.78 0.58 -7.80
N PHE A 144 3.46 -0.73 -7.80
CA PHE A 144 2.13 -1.27 -7.52
C PHE A 144 1.04 -0.69 -8.42
N THR A 145 1.27 -0.77 -9.72
CA THR A 145 0.39 -0.22 -10.75
C THR A 145 -0.89 -1.02 -10.91
N ASP A 146 -2.00 -0.33 -11.18
CA ASP A 146 -3.21 -0.93 -11.72
C ASP A 146 -3.05 -1.33 -13.19
N GLU A 147 -4.10 -1.92 -13.78
CA GLU A 147 -4.08 -2.39 -15.17
C GLU A 147 -3.87 -1.24 -16.16
N SER A 148 -4.55 -0.10 -15.96
CA SER A 148 -4.46 1.06 -16.84
C SER A 148 -3.06 1.69 -16.84
N SER A 149 -2.50 1.93 -15.67
CA SER A 149 -1.12 2.44 -15.55
C SER A 149 -0.10 1.44 -16.09
N SER A 150 -0.32 0.14 -15.86
CA SER A 150 0.54 -0.94 -16.36
C SER A 150 0.59 -0.97 -17.89
N GLU A 151 -0.57 -0.86 -18.55
CA GLU A 151 -0.62 -0.88 -20.01
C GLU A 151 0.08 0.35 -20.64
N ALA A 152 -0.14 1.55 -20.07
CA ALA A 152 0.53 2.76 -20.54
C ALA A 152 2.07 2.67 -20.42
N LEU A 153 2.58 2.13 -19.31
CA LEU A 153 4.02 1.96 -19.06
C LEU A 153 4.61 0.87 -19.97
N LYS A 154 3.89 -0.22 -20.21
CA LYS A 154 4.28 -1.29 -21.13
C LYS A 154 4.39 -0.77 -22.57
N VAL A 155 3.40 0.00 -23.05
CA VAL A 155 3.44 0.63 -24.38
C VAL A 155 4.62 1.61 -24.50
N SER A 156 5.02 2.26 -23.40
CA SER A 156 6.18 3.15 -23.33
C SER A 156 7.52 2.42 -23.14
N ASN A 157 7.54 1.09 -23.23
CA ASN A 157 8.72 0.23 -23.07
C ASN A 157 9.48 0.46 -21.73
N TRP A 158 8.75 0.61 -20.64
CA TRP A 158 9.33 0.56 -19.31
C TRP A 158 9.52 -0.89 -18.88
N LEU A 159 10.63 -1.16 -18.21
CA LEU A 159 10.94 -2.46 -17.65
C LEU A 159 9.91 -2.86 -16.59
N ARG A 160 9.25 -4.00 -16.78
CA ARG A 160 8.32 -4.56 -15.79
C ARG A 160 9.05 -5.45 -14.79
N ARG A 161 8.69 -5.33 -13.53
CA ARG A 161 9.07 -6.23 -12.45
C ARG A 161 7.83 -6.78 -11.76
N ASP A 162 7.78 -8.09 -11.55
CA ASP A 162 6.65 -8.81 -11.01
C ASP A 162 6.81 -9.05 -9.51
N GLY A 163 5.69 -9.10 -8.80
CA GLY A 163 5.61 -9.44 -7.38
C GLY A 163 4.30 -10.14 -7.04
N VAL A 164 4.14 -10.55 -5.79
CA VAL A 164 2.92 -11.21 -5.30
C VAL A 164 2.51 -10.59 -3.98
N GLN A 165 1.22 -10.31 -3.84
CA GLN A 165 0.55 -9.95 -2.59
C GLN A 165 -0.65 -10.88 -2.36
N PHE A 166 -1.38 -10.68 -1.26
CA PHE A 166 -2.49 -11.54 -0.88
C PHE A 166 -3.73 -10.70 -0.64
N ARG A 167 -4.84 -11.10 -1.31
CA ARG A 167 -6.15 -10.46 -1.21
C ARG A 167 -7.19 -11.47 -0.77
N TRP A 168 -8.01 -11.09 0.20
CA TRP A 168 -9.24 -11.81 0.51
C TRP A 168 -10.40 -11.22 -0.28
N HIS A 169 -11.30 -12.08 -0.74
CA HIS A 169 -12.48 -11.72 -1.49
C HIS A 169 -13.74 -12.07 -0.68
N ASN A 170 -14.60 -11.09 -0.48
CA ASN A 170 -15.95 -11.30 0.05
C ASN A 170 -16.85 -11.75 -1.10
N ASP A 171 -17.18 -13.03 -1.11
CA ASP A 171 -18.09 -13.62 -2.10
C ASP A 171 -19.54 -13.57 -1.61
N HIS A 172 -19.95 -12.40 -1.10
CA HIS A 172 -21.26 -12.14 -0.52
C HIS A 172 -21.63 -13.08 0.64
N PHE A 173 -20.64 -13.42 1.46
CA PHE A 173 -20.88 -14.22 2.65
C PHE A 173 -21.89 -13.54 3.58
N SER A 174 -22.85 -14.34 4.11
CA SER A 174 -23.87 -13.84 5.03
C SER A 174 -23.28 -13.46 6.39
N ASP A 175 -22.27 -14.19 6.82
CA ASP A 175 -21.53 -13.99 8.07
C ASP A 175 -20.16 -14.68 8.02
N PHE A 176 -19.41 -14.62 9.12
CA PHE A 176 -18.08 -15.23 9.19
C PHE A 176 -18.12 -16.77 9.22
N ASP A 177 -19.16 -17.39 9.77
CA ASP A 177 -19.32 -18.85 9.76
C ASP A 177 -19.66 -19.36 8.35
N ASP A 178 -20.41 -18.59 7.56
CA ASP A 178 -20.63 -18.86 6.15
C ASP A 178 -19.31 -18.80 5.37
N PHE A 179 -18.50 -17.76 5.51
CA PHE A 179 -17.16 -17.73 4.95
C PHE A 179 -16.34 -18.96 5.35
N LEU A 180 -16.31 -19.31 6.64
CA LEU A 180 -15.60 -20.49 7.11
C LEU A 180 -16.12 -21.79 6.49
N SER A 181 -17.40 -21.85 6.13
CA SER A 181 -18.02 -23.04 5.51
C SER A 181 -17.41 -23.35 4.15
N HIS A 182 -16.89 -22.36 3.43
CA HIS A 182 -16.24 -22.50 2.12
C HIS A 182 -14.78 -22.97 2.20
N LEU A 183 -14.16 -22.86 3.38
CA LEU A 183 -12.80 -23.32 3.58
C LEU A 183 -12.72 -24.85 3.75
N SER A 184 -11.57 -25.43 3.42
CA SER A 184 -11.26 -26.82 3.75
C SER A 184 -11.39 -27.07 5.26
N HIS A 185 -11.70 -28.32 5.63
CA HIS A 185 -11.94 -28.70 7.03
C HIS A 185 -10.81 -28.27 7.97
N ASP A 186 -9.56 -28.49 7.56
CA ASP A 186 -8.40 -28.22 8.41
C ASP A 186 -8.17 -26.72 8.60
N LYS A 187 -8.37 -25.90 7.54
CA LYS A 187 -8.24 -24.45 7.63
C LYS A 187 -9.33 -23.85 8.51
N ARG A 188 -10.58 -24.29 8.33
CA ARG A 188 -11.72 -23.91 9.19
C ARG A 188 -11.48 -24.27 10.65
N LYS A 189 -11.04 -25.51 10.92
CA LYS A 189 -10.73 -25.97 12.28
C LYS A 189 -9.62 -25.12 12.91
N LYS A 190 -8.56 -24.82 12.15
CA LYS A 190 -7.44 -24.01 12.60
C LYS A 190 -7.90 -22.60 12.99
N ILE A 191 -8.67 -21.93 12.14
CA ILE A 191 -9.19 -20.56 12.41
C ILE A 191 -10.05 -20.56 13.66
N LYS A 192 -11.00 -21.51 13.79
CA LYS A 192 -11.85 -21.64 14.99
C LYS A 192 -11.02 -21.85 16.28
N GLN A 193 -9.94 -22.62 16.20
CA GLN A 193 -9.02 -22.83 17.34
C GLN A 193 -8.22 -21.58 17.68
N GLU A 194 -7.74 -20.83 16.69
CA GLU A 194 -6.99 -19.58 16.87
C GLU A 194 -7.88 -18.55 17.57
N ARG A 195 -9.10 -18.32 17.07
CA ARG A 195 -10.08 -17.41 17.69
C ARG A 195 -10.47 -17.84 19.12
N LYS A 196 -10.71 -19.15 19.33
CA LYS A 196 -11.03 -19.68 20.65
C LYS A 196 -9.91 -19.42 21.67
N LYS A 197 -8.65 -19.49 21.26
CA LYS A 197 -7.53 -19.20 22.18
C LYS A 197 -7.54 -17.74 22.63
N VAL A 198 -7.82 -16.79 21.74
CA VAL A 198 -7.93 -15.38 22.07
C VAL A 198 -9.11 -15.13 23.01
N THR A 199 -10.29 -15.69 22.71
CA THR A 199 -11.47 -15.57 23.56
C THR A 199 -11.25 -16.21 24.94
N ASN A 200 -10.63 -17.39 25.01
CA ASN A 200 -10.36 -18.09 26.27
C ASN A 200 -9.32 -17.34 27.13
N ALA A 201 -8.46 -16.52 26.52
CA ALA A 201 -7.56 -15.61 27.25
C ALA A 201 -8.28 -14.39 27.85
N GLY A 202 -9.58 -14.26 27.64
CA GLY A 202 -10.37 -13.13 28.15
C GLY A 202 -10.30 -11.85 27.31
N VAL A 203 -9.73 -11.93 26.09
CA VAL A 203 -9.59 -10.76 25.21
C VAL A 203 -10.92 -10.39 24.57
N ILE A 204 -11.24 -9.10 24.61
CA ILE A 204 -12.38 -8.49 23.94
C ILE A 204 -11.87 -7.58 22.83
N CYS A 205 -12.38 -7.75 21.60
CA CYS A 205 -12.03 -6.89 20.46
C CYS A 205 -13.12 -5.85 20.21
N LYS A 206 -12.71 -4.59 20.06
CA LYS A 206 -13.61 -3.46 19.74
C LYS A 206 -13.24 -2.89 18.38
N ARG A 207 -14.24 -2.77 17.50
CA ARG A 207 -14.13 -2.10 16.20
C ARG A 207 -14.64 -0.68 16.34
N ILE A 208 -13.79 0.31 16.10
CA ILE A 208 -14.09 1.73 16.26
C ILE A 208 -13.95 2.39 14.88
N LYS A 209 -15.03 2.98 14.36
CA LYS A 209 -15.00 3.75 13.12
C LYS A 209 -14.40 5.13 13.37
N GLY A 210 -13.79 5.73 12.37
CA GLY A 210 -12.97 6.94 12.52
C GLY A 210 -13.63 8.10 13.27
N ALA A 211 -14.94 8.35 13.08
CA ALA A 211 -15.64 9.41 13.79
C ALA A 211 -15.77 9.17 15.33
N ASP A 212 -15.65 7.91 15.76
CA ASP A 212 -15.79 7.50 17.16
C ASP A 212 -14.43 7.27 17.84
N ILE A 213 -13.32 7.38 17.09
CA ILE A 213 -11.96 7.23 17.64
C ILE A 213 -11.62 8.48 18.46
N ARG A 214 -11.33 8.28 19.72
CA ARG A 214 -10.97 9.36 20.65
C ARG A 214 -9.44 9.60 20.62
N PRO A 215 -8.96 10.78 21.06
CA PRO A 215 -7.54 11.07 21.13
C PRO A 215 -6.72 10.00 21.89
N GLN A 216 -7.25 9.49 23.03
CA GLN A 216 -6.58 8.44 23.78
C GLN A 216 -6.50 7.09 23.05
N ASP A 217 -7.43 6.79 22.13
CA ASP A 217 -7.38 5.58 21.32
C ASP A 217 -6.26 5.70 20.28
N TRP A 218 -6.03 6.92 19.75
CA TRP A 218 -4.88 7.21 18.89
C TRP A 218 -3.55 7.18 19.63
N ASP A 219 -3.49 7.67 20.87
CA ASP A 219 -2.28 7.59 21.70
C ASP A 219 -1.88 6.13 21.93
N PHE A 220 -2.85 5.30 22.32
CA PHE A 220 -2.64 3.87 22.52
C PHE A 220 -2.23 3.17 21.22
N PHE A 221 -2.92 3.46 20.10
CA PHE A 221 -2.54 2.88 18.80
C PHE A 221 -1.10 3.27 18.43
N TYR A 222 -0.72 4.53 18.63
CA TYR A 222 0.62 5.01 18.30
C TYR A 222 1.72 4.34 19.16
N GLU A 223 1.43 4.07 20.42
CA GLU A 223 2.30 3.29 21.29
C GLU A 223 2.50 1.87 20.74
N CYS A 224 1.42 1.17 20.38
CA CYS A 224 1.48 -0.13 19.74
C CYS A 224 2.26 -0.11 18.43
N TYR A 225 1.98 0.88 17.57
CA TYR A 225 2.65 1.08 16.28
C TYR A 225 4.16 1.27 16.46
N THR A 226 4.55 2.13 17.39
CA THR A 226 5.97 2.40 17.71
C THR A 226 6.66 1.15 18.25
N ASN A 227 5.99 0.40 19.14
CA ASN A 227 6.53 -0.83 19.71
C ASN A 227 6.90 -1.85 18.64
N THR A 228 6.06 -2.02 17.62
CA THR A 228 6.35 -2.93 16.49
C THR A 228 7.65 -2.55 15.78
N TYR A 229 7.90 -1.26 15.56
CA TYR A 229 9.14 -0.81 14.93
C TYR A 229 10.36 -1.04 15.84
N LEU A 230 10.23 -0.79 17.14
CA LEU A 230 11.29 -1.03 18.12
C LEU A 230 11.67 -2.51 18.18
N GLU A 231 10.68 -3.42 18.20
CA GLU A 231 10.91 -4.88 18.15
C GLU A 231 11.69 -5.31 16.89
N HIS A 232 11.46 -4.62 15.77
CA HIS A 232 12.17 -4.84 14.51
C HIS A 232 13.46 -4.00 14.36
N ARG A 233 13.91 -3.29 15.39
CA ARG A 233 15.08 -2.40 15.38
C ARG A 233 15.04 -1.37 14.26
N SER A 234 13.86 -0.82 14.02
CA SER A 234 13.56 0.15 12.98
C SER A 234 12.92 1.41 13.56
N THR A 235 12.76 2.44 12.76
CA THR A 235 12.13 3.70 13.15
C THR A 235 10.77 3.85 12.48
N PRO A 236 9.74 4.28 13.20
CA PRO A 236 8.43 4.56 12.62
C PRO A 236 8.51 5.61 11.49
N TYR A 237 7.85 5.35 10.37
CA TYR A 237 7.75 6.31 9.26
C TYR A 237 6.72 7.40 9.51
N LEU A 238 5.67 7.10 10.27
CA LEU A 238 4.55 7.99 10.49
C LEU A 238 4.61 8.59 11.90
N THR A 239 4.25 9.85 12.01
CA THR A 239 4.21 10.58 13.29
C THR A 239 2.86 10.37 13.98
N ARG A 240 2.80 10.68 15.30
CA ARG A 240 1.52 10.64 16.03
C ARG A 240 0.50 11.62 15.45
N SER A 241 0.96 12.81 15.02
CA SER A 241 0.11 13.83 14.40
C SER A 241 -0.49 13.40 13.06
N PHE A 242 0.18 12.50 12.31
CA PHE A 242 -0.39 11.93 11.09
C PHE A 242 -1.71 11.19 11.36
N PHE A 243 -1.77 10.43 12.46
CA PHE A 243 -2.98 9.68 12.80
C PHE A 243 -4.12 10.59 13.24
N ASP A 244 -3.82 11.71 13.93
CA ASP A 244 -4.83 12.73 14.23
C ASP A 244 -5.35 13.40 12.97
N GLU A 245 -4.42 13.73 12.04
CA GLU A 245 -4.78 14.41 10.80
C GLU A 245 -5.69 13.56 9.92
N ILE A 246 -5.36 12.30 9.68
CA ILE A 246 -6.25 11.41 8.92
C ILE A 246 -7.56 11.12 9.66
N GLY A 247 -7.54 11.07 10.99
CA GLY A 247 -8.73 10.92 11.84
C GLY A 247 -9.70 12.09 11.67
N THR A 248 -9.19 13.29 11.42
CA THR A 248 -9.96 14.53 11.21
C THR A 248 -10.38 14.70 9.75
N SER A 249 -9.44 14.52 8.81
CA SER A 249 -9.66 14.84 7.39
C SER A 249 -10.39 13.72 6.63
N MET A 250 -10.25 12.45 7.06
CA MET A 250 -10.88 11.30 6.40
C MET A 250 -11.51 10.26 7.34
N PRO A 251 -12.31 10.67 8.33
CA PRO A 251 -12.85 9.77 9.37
C PRO A 251 -13.72 8.65 8.81
N LYS A 252 -14.37 8.86 7.67
CA LYS A 252 -15.24 7.86 7.02
C LYS A 252 -14.49 6.66 6.47
N ASN A 253 -13.17 6.77 6.36
CA ASN A 253 -12.31 5.76 5.74
C ASN A 253 -11.49 4.97 6.76
N ILE A 254 -11.69 5.15 8.07
CA ILE A 254 -10.82 4.59 9.11
C ILE A 254 -11.56 3.57 9.96
N LEU A 255 -10.93 2.43 10.16
CA LEU A 255 -11.32 1.40 11.12
C LEU A 255 -10.13 1.09 12.04
N LEU A 256 -10.27 1.41 13.31
CA LEU A 256 -9.35 1.01 14.37
C LEU A 256 -9.94 -0.17 15.13
N ILE A 257 -9.15 -1.25 15.30
CA ILE A 257 -9.55 -2.42 16.08
C ILE A 257 -8.63 -2.50 17.29
N ILE A 258 -9.21 -2.44 18.50
CA ILE A 258 -8.48 -2.49 19.77
C ILE A 258 -8.85 -3.78 20.50
N ALA A 259 -7.84 -4.49 20.99
CA ALA A 259 -7.99 -5.61 21.91
C ALA A 259 -7.83 -5.15 23.36
N GLU A 260 -8.76 -5.58 24.20
CA GLU A 260 -8.73 -5.31 25.64
C GLU A 260 -8.63 -6.63 26.42
N LEU A 261 -7.86 -6.61 27.49
CA LEU A 261 -7.73 -7.68 28.47
C LEU A 261 -7.86 -7.07 29.88
N ASP A 262 -8.75 -7.60 30.70
CA ASP A 262 -9.02 -7.10 32.05
C ASP A 262 -9.29 -5.59 32.11
N GLY A 263 -10.01 -5.07 31.10
CA GLY A 263 -10.37 -3.65 30.99
C GLY A 263 -9.23 -2.73 30.52
N ARG A 264 -8.07 -3.26 30.16
CA ARG A 264 -6.92 -2.51 29.63
C ARG A 264 -6.71 -2.82 28.14
N SER A 265 -6.45 -1.81 27.33
CA SER A 265 -6.04 -2.00 25.94
C SER A 265 -4.65 -2.64 25.87
N ILE A 266 -4.48 -3.69 25.04
CA ILE A 266 -3.23 -4.45 24.95
C ILE A 266 -2.66 -4.53 23.53
N ALA A 267 -3.48 -4.33 22.48
CA ALA A 267 -3.05 -4.36 21.09
C ALA A 267 -4.02 -3.57 20.22
N ALA A 268 -3.54 -3.11 19.08
CA ALA A 268 -4.40 -2.43 18.11
C ALA A 268 -3.97 -2.71 16.66
N SER A 269 -4.93 -2.65 15.72
CA SER A 269 -4.69 -2.66 14.28
C SER A 269 -5.47 -1.54 13.59
N LEU A 270 -4.81 -0.84 12.69
CA LEU A 270 -5.38 0.22 11.86
C LEU A 270 -5.64 -0.30 10.46
N ASN A 271 -6.86 -0.05 9.98
CA ASN A 271 -7.28 -0.33 8.62
C ASN A 271 -7.82 0.96 7.99
N ILE A 272 -7.61 1.11 6.69
CA ILE A 272 -8.21 2.18 5.89
C ILE A 272 -9.11 1.50 4.85
N TYR A 273 -10.31 2.04 4.61
CA TYR A 273 -11.25 1.41 3.70
C TYR A 273 -12.00 2.42 2.82
N GLY A 274 -12.33 1.97 1.61
CA GLY A 274 -13.23 2.63 0.67
C GLY A 274 -14.52 1.83 0.51
N GLN A 275 -15.23 2.04 -0.59
CA GLN A 275 -16.47 1.32 -0.88
C GLN A 275 -16.21 -0.15 -1.26
N GLN A 276 -15.13 -0.41 -2.01
CA GLN A 276 -14.82 -1.74 -2.54
C GLN A 276 -13.73 -2.48 -1.78
N SER A 277 -12.85 -1.76 -1.10
CA SER A 277 -11.63 -2.36 -0.52
C SER A 277 -11.34 -1.89 0.89
N LEU A 278 -10.90 -2.81 1.73
CA LEU A 278 -10.26 -2.56 3.01
C LEU A 278 -8.77 -2.86 2.89
N TYR A 279 -7.96 -2.00 3.45
CA TYR A 279 -6.49 -2.08 3.45
C TYR A 279 -6.01 -2.23 4.89
N GLY A 280 -5.51 -3.42 5.26
CA GLY A 280 -4.82 -3.64 6.51
C GLY A 280 -3.49 -2.88 6.51
N ARG A 281 -3.30 -1.97 7.48
CA ARG A 281 -2.15 -1.05 7.42
C ARG A 281 -1.11 -1.32 8.50
N TYR A 282 -1.47 -1.10 9.72
CA TYR A 282 -0.53 -1.14 10.85
C TYR A 282 -1.11 -1.92 12.00
N TRP A 283 -0.22 -2.56 12.74
CA TRP A 283 -0.55 -3.37 13.90
C TRP A 283 0.55 -3.21 14.95
N GLY A 284 0.18 -3.36 16.20
CA GLY A 284 1.13 -3.55 17.29
C GLY A 284 0.45 -4.07 18.55
N ALA A 285 1.25 -4.61 19.44
CA ALA A 285 0.80 -5.12 20.73
C ALA A 285 1.79 -4.72 21.82
N LEU A 286 1.28 -4.43 23.02
CA LEU A 286 2.08 -4.19 24.22
C LEU A 286 2.16 -5.43 25.11
N GLU A 287 1.19 -6.35 24.94
CA GLU A 287 1.16 -7.64 25.64
C GLU A 287 1.04 -8.80 24.64
N TYR A 288 1.76 -9.86 24.86
CA TYR A 288 1.71 -11.05 24.03
C TYR A 288 0.52 -11.93 24.39
N VAL A 289 -0.39 -12.13 23.44
CA VAL A 289 -1.46 -13.15 23.51
C VAL A 289 -1.36 -14.03 22.27
N PRO A 290 -1.32 -15.36 22.39
CA PRO A 290 -1.23 -16.26 21.24
C PRO A 290 -2.37 -16.05 20.25
N ASN A 291 -2.04 -15.88 18.97
CA ASN A 291 -2.93 -15.65 17.83
C ASN A 291 -3.66 -14.28 17.82
N LEU A 292 -3.36 -13.35 18.72
CA LEU A 292 -3.99 -12.04 18.77
C LEU A 292 -3.76 -11.23 17.48
N HIS A 293 -2.55 -11.32 16.91
CA HIS A 293 -2.25 -10.72 15.59
C HIS A 293 -3.25 -11.19 14.51
N PHE A 294 -3.55 -12.48 14.46
CA PHE A 294 -4.48 -13.01 13.47
C PHE A 294 -5.92 -12.56 13.72
N GLU A 295 -6.32 -12.50 14.98
CA GLU A 295 -7.65 -12.02 15.36
C GLU A 295 -7.85 -10.57 14.91
N LEU A 296 -6.92 -9.66 15.27
CA LEU A 296 -7.09 -8.24 14.97
C LEU A 296 -6.85 -7.91 13.50
N CYS A 297 -5.77 -8.47 12.92
CA CYS A 297 -5.36 -8.09 11.56
C CYS A 297 -6.12 -8.80 10.45
N TYR A 298 -6.80 -9.93 10.76
CA TYR A 298 -7.53 -10.69 9.73
C TYR A 298 -8.98 -10.93 10.11
N TYR A 299 -9.28 -11.64 11.20
CA TYR A 299 -10.63 -12.11 11.46
C TYR A 299 -11.60 -10.98 11.77
N GLN A 300 -11.24 -10.05 12.60
CA GLN A 300 -12.04 -8.86 12.89
C GLN A 300 -12.25 -7.98 11.66
N ALA A 301 -11.23 -7.84 10.82
CA ALA A 301 -11.30 -7.08 9.58
C ALA A 301 -12.14 -7.78 8.51
N GLN A 302 -12.07 -9.13 8.39
CA GLN A 302 -12.92 -9.92 7.51
C GLN A 302 -14.41 -9.85 7.93
N GLU A 303 -14.72 -9.97 9.22
CA GLU A 303 -16.07 -9.75 9.73
C GLU A 303 -16.60 -8.36 9.42
N PHE A 304 -15.74 -7.34 9.53
CA PHE A 304 -16.09 -5.97 9.15
C PHE A 304 -16.40 -5.87 7.65
N CYS A 305 -15.58 -6.48 6.79
CA CYS A 305 -15.81 -6.50 5.35
C CYS A 305 -17.14 -7.18 4.99
N ILE A 306 -17.49 -8.28 5.66
CA ILE A 306 -18.75 -8.96 5.46
C ILE A 306 -19.92 -8.07 5.88
N ALA A 307 -19.86 -7.49 7.08
CA ALA A 307 -20.92 -6.64 7.62
C ALA A 307 -21.16 -5.35 6.81
N GLU A 308 -20.11 -4.76 6.25
CA GLU A 308 -20.18 -3.52 5.44
C GLU A 308 -20.27 -3.82 3.93
N ASN A 309 -20.37 -5.10 3.53
CA ASN A 309 -20.39 -5.54 2.12
C ASN A 309 -19.18 -5.03 1.32
N ILE A 310 -18.00 -4.94 1.94
CA ILE A 310 -16.74 -4.59 1.28
C ILE A 310 -16.24 -5.83 0.55
N LYS A 311 -15.95 -5.67 -0.75
CA LYS A 311 -15.64 -6.77 -1.66
C LYS A 311 -14.23 -7.34 -1.47
N TYR A 312 -13.25 -6.49 -1.23
CA TYR A 312 -11.84 -6.87 -1.16
C TYR A 312 -11.19 -6.50 0.16
N PHE A 313 -10.33 -7.36 0.65
CA PHE A 313 -9.44 -7.03 1.74
C PHE A 313 -7.98 -7.26 1.32
N GLU A 314 -7.22 -6.18 1.24
CA GLU A 314 -5.80 -6.16 0.93
C GLU A 314 -5.00 -6.37 2.22
N GLY A 315 -4.41 -7.55 2.36
CA GLY A 315 -3.69 -7.94 3.58
C GLY A 315 -2.28 -7.35 3.73
N GLY A 316 -1.86 -6.43 2.85
CA GLY A 316 -0.52 -5.84 2.84
C GLY A 316 0.55 -6.76 2.23
N ALA A 317 1.81 -6.26 2.23
CA ALA A 317 2.96 -6.99 1.72
C ALA A 317 3.28 -8.21 2.58
N GLN A 318 3.80 -9.27 1.97
CA GLN A 318 4.33 -10.50 2.57
C GLN A 318 3.37 -11.34 3.42
N GLY A 319 3.70 -12.60 3.59
CA GLY A 319 3.09 -13.53 4.53
C GLY A 319 2.19 -14.60 3.93
N GLU A 320 2.77 -15.73 3.52
CA GLU A 320 2.04 -16.92 3.07
C GLU A 320 1.04 -17.46 4.11
N HIS A 321 1.23 -17.14 5.41
CA HIS A 321 0.28 -17.48 6.46
C HIS A 321 -1.13 -16.92 6.19
N LYS A 322 -1.26 -15.90 5.32
CA LYS A 322 -2.54 -15.34 4.88
C LYS A 322 -3.36 -16.33 4.06
N LEU A 323 -2.71 -17.22 3.28
CA LEU A 323 -3.41 -18.29 2.56
C LEU A 323 -4.30 -19.12 3.49
N ALA A 324 -3.77 -19.54 4.64
CA ALA A 324 -4.54 -20.33 5.59
C ALA A 324 -5.80 -19.61 6.14
N ARG A 325 -5.94 -18.31 5.88
CA ARG A 325 -7.01 -17.42 6.34
C ARG A 325 -7.90 -16.90 5.22
N GLY A 326 -7.86 -17.58 4.06
CA GLY A 326 -8.75 -17.29 2.94
C GLY A 326 -8.25 -16.22 1.98
N PHE A 327 -7.04 -15.69 2.18
CA PHE A 327 -6.45 -14.79 1.19
C PHE A 327 -5.86 -15.59 0.03
N LEU A 328 -6.04 -15.10 -1.17
CA LEU A 328 -5.47 -15.70 -2.38
C LEU A 328 -4.32 -14.84 -2.91
N PRO A 329 -3.34 -15.46 -3.58
CA PRO A 329 -2.24 -14.74 -4.20
C PRO A 329 -2.79 -13.84 -5.30
N ARG A 330 -2.20 -12.66 -5.45
CA ARG A 330 -2.50 -11.71 -6.51
C ARG A 330 -1.19 -11.15 -7.07
N PRO A 331 -0.99 -11.16 -8.40
CA PRO A 331 0.18 -10.55 -9.00
C PRO A 331 0.17 -9.03 -8.76
N THR A 332 1.34 -8.47 -8.55
CA THR A 332 1.59 -7.04 -8.47
C THR A 332 2.67 -6.66 -9.46
N PHE A 333 2.60 -5.45 -9.98
CA PHE A 333 3.52 -4.98 -11.00
C PHE A 333 4.14 -3.64 -10.59
N SER A 334 5.40 -3.50 -10.92
CA SER A 334 6.11 -2.22 -10.91
C SER A 334 6.84 -2.03 -12.24
N TYR A 335 7.08 -0.77 -12.57
CA TYR A 335 7.74 -0.42 -13.82
C TYR A 335 8.90 0.52 -13.56
N HIS A 336 9.96 0.35 -14.32
CA HIS A 336 11.24 1.00 -14.08
C HIS A 336 11.83 1.52 -15.37
N LYS A 337 12.41 2.72 -15.34
CA LYS A 337 13.20 3.32 -16.39
C LYS A 337 14.58 3.64 -15.85
N ILE A 338 15.61 3.11 -16.45
CA ILE A 338 17.00 3.31 -16.04
C ILE A 338 17.68 4.20 -17.07
N ALA A 339 18.40 5.24 -16.61
CA ALA A 339 19.01 6.20 -17.50
C ALA A 339 20.30 5.67 -18.18
N ASN A 340 21.11 4.93 -17.43
CA ASN A 340 22.35 4.37 -17.95
C ASN A 340 22.08 3.09 -18.76
N PRO A 341 22.48 3.01 -20.06
CA PRO A 341 22.16 1.87 -20.93
C PRO A 341 22.75 0.52 -20.47
N ASP A 342 23.94 0.53 -19.87
CA ASP A 342 24.59 -0.70 -19.40
C ASP A 342 23.85 -1.28 -18.19
N PHE A 343 23.44 -0.41 -17.27
CA PHE A 343 22.61 -0.81 -16.12
C PHE A 343 21.19 -1.20 -16.56
N ASP A 344 20.58 -0.48 -17.52
CA ASP A 344 19.27 -0.85 -18.07
C ASP A 344 19.29 -2.27 -18.62
N LYS A 345 20.30 -2.60 -19.42
CA LYS A 345 20.47 -3.97 -19.96
C LYS A 345 20.63 -5.01 -18.84
N ALA A 346 21.50 -4.77 -17.88
CA ALA A 346 21.79 -5.72 -16.80
C ALA A 346 20.56 -5.94 -15.89
N ILE A 347 19.83 -4.86 -15.57
CA ILE A 347 18.62 -4.91 -14.77
C ILE A 347 17.48 -5.59 -15.53
N ASN A 348 17.36 -5.40 -16.85
CA ASN A 348 16.41 -6.09 -17.70
C ASN A 348 16.64 -7.62 -17.67
N GLU A 349 17.89 -8.06 -17.86
CA GLU A 349 18.25 -9.48 -17.79
C GLU A 349 17.94 -10.08 -16.40
N PHE A 350 18.18 -9.31 -15.33
CA PHE A 350 17.83 -9.72 -13.97
C PHE A 350 16.32 -9.86 -13.79
N ALA A 351 15.53 -8.86 -14.18
CA ALA A 351 14.08 -8.86 -14.04
C ALA A 351 13.40 -9.97 -14.86
N HIS A 352 13.91 -10.29 -16.05
CA HIS A 352 13.41 -11.42 -16.81
C HIS A 352 13.63 -12.77 -16.12
N ARG A 353 14.78 -12.96 -15.47
CA ARG A 353 15.03 -14.18 -14.68
C ARG A 353 14.14 -14.23 -13.44
N GLU A 354 13.98 -13.10 -12.72
CA GLU A 354 13.11 -12.99 -11.56
C GLU A 354 11.64 -13.30 -11.93
N ALA A 355 11.14 -12.77 -13.06
CA ALA A 355 9.78 -12.98 -13.52
C ALA A 355 9.44 -14.46 -13.73
N SER A 356 10.36 -15.26 -14.28
CA SER A 356 10.15 -16.71 -14.43
C SER A 356 10.01 -17.40 -13.08
N GLY A 357 10.79 -17.00 -12.08
CA GLY A 357 10.67 -17.49 -10.70
C GLY A 357 9.35 -17.08 -10.05
N MET A 358 8.90 -15.84 -10.31
CA MET A 358 7.62 -15.34 -9.77
C MET A 358 6.40 -16.06 -10.32
N VAL A 359 6.41 -16.47 -11.60
CA VAL A 359 5.33 -17.30 -12.18
C VAL A 359 5.26 -18.66 -11.49
N ALA A 360 6.41 -19.33 -11.30
CA ALA A 360 6.45 -20.61 -10.59
C ALA A 360 5.96 -20.49 -9.14
N TYR A 361 6.41 -19.45 -8.43
CA TYR A 361 5.98 -19.15 -7.06
C TYR A 361 4.49 -18.87 -6.98
N TYR A 362 3.94 -18.08 -7.91
CA TYR A 362 2.52 -17.78 -7.95
C TYR A 362 1.67 -19.06 -8.12
N ASN A 363 2.06 -19.94 -9.05
CA ASN A 363 1.37 -21.22 -9.28
C ASN A 363 1.41 -22.13 -8.04
N GLU A 364 2.56 -22.22 -7.36
CA GLU A 364 2.68 -22.96 -6.08
C GLU A 364 1.71 -22.41 -5.01
N LEU A 365 1.58 -21.09 -4.93
CA LEU A 365 0.66 -20.46 -3.98
C LEU A 365 -0.80 -20.74 -4.32
N GLU A 366 -1.18 -20.77 -5.61
CA GLU A 366 -2.53 -21.12 -6.05
C GLU A 366 -2.89 -22.59 -5.72
N GLU A 367 -1.97 -23.53 -5.90
CA GLU A 367 -2.17 -24.92 -5.52
C GLU A 367 -2.45 -25.10 -4.02
N ARG A 368 -1.96 -24.18 -3.19
CA ARG A 368 -2.16 -24.15 -1.73
C ARG A 368 -3.40 -23.37 -1.30
N ALA A 369 -4.31 -23.04 -2.24
CA ALA A 369 -5.55 -22.32 -1.94
C ALA A 369 -6.34 -22.99 -0.81
N PRO A 370 -6.91 -22.23 0.13
CA PRO A 370 -7.49 -22.79 1.35
C PRO A 370 -8.93 -23.29 1.18
N PHE A 371 -9.53 -23.03 0.03
CA PHE A 371 -10.94 -23.33 -0.24
C PHE A 371 -11.16 -24.83 -0.56
N LYS A 372 -12.40 -25.28 -0.45
CA LYS A 372 -12.79 -26.64 -0.88
C LYS A 372 -12.59 -26.77 -2.39
N ILE A 373 -12.04 -27.90 -2.80
CA ILE A 373 -12.07 -28.31 -4.20
C ILE A 373 -13.47 -28.87 -4.44
N ASN A 374 -14.24 -28.21 -5.30
CA ASN A 374 -15.57 -28.71 -5.73
C ASN A 374 -15.40 -29.90 -6.67
#